data_c7bbd3db7408b50c8ef012342a5e8c49
#
_entry.id   c7bbd3db7408b50c8ef012342a5e8c49
#
_cell.length_a   1.000
_cell.length_b   1.000
_cell.length_c   1.000
_cell.angle_alpha   90.00
_cell.angle_beta   90.00
_cell.angle_gamma   90.00
#
_symmetry.space_group_name_H-M   'P 1'
#
loop_
_entity.id
_entity.type
_entity.pdbx_description
1 polymer ?
#
loop_
_entity_poly.entity_id
_entity_poly.type
_entity_poly.pdbx_seq_one_letter_code
_entity_poly.pdbx_strand_id
1 'polypeptide(L)'
;MPQYFPFSDGMFRLQFRLFPPCVPIMHILLTALLKSFSLLPLPFLHKLGVFLGHLAFYLRKEDRERIIANMRQAGMNPDPKTVKAVFAETAKSGLELALAFFKKPEDIETLFKSVQGWEYVQEALDKHEGLLFITPHIGSYDLGGRYISQRLPFPLTAMYKPPKIKAIDKVMQAGRVRGKGKTAPTSIQGVKQIIKALRSGEATIVLPDHVPSPQEGGEGVWVDFFGKPAYTMTLAAKLANVKGVSTLFFCSERLPDGQGFALHISPLQGELTGDKTHDAAVFNCNTEYWIRRFPTQYLFMYNRYKAP
;
A
#
# COMPACT_ATOMS: atom_id res chain seq x y z
N MET A 1 -1.52 37.51 -39.47
CA MET A 1 -1.43 36.22 -40.17
C MET A 1 0.01 35.77 -40.16
N PRO A 2 0.39 34.76 -39.39
CA PRO A 2 1.59 33.99 -39.65
C PRO A 2 1.19 32.57 -40.09
N GLN A 3 1.90 32.13 -41.14
CA GLN A 3 1.72 30.92 -41.89
C GLN A 3 2.09 29.67 -41.03
N TYR A 4 1.22 28.69 -41.04
CA TYR A 4 1.50 27.34 -40.57
C TYR A 4 2.36 26.58 -41.58
N PHE A 5 3.53 26.11 -41.17
CA PHE A 5 4.29 25.06 -41.85
C PHE A 5 3.93 23.70 -41.24
N PRO A 6 3.55 22.70 -42.01
CA PRO A 6 3.35 21.34 -41.52
C PRO A 6 4.70 20.63 -41.42
N PHE A 7 5.13 20.31 -40.21
CA PHE A 7 6.20 19.34 -39.99
C PHE A 7 5.66 17.92 -40.20
N SER A 8 6.25 17.22 -41.15
CA SER A 8 5.98 15.86 -41.56
C SER A 8 6.24 14.84 -40.44
N ASP A 9 5.16 14.31 -39.87
CA ASP A 9 5.16 13.11 -39.05
C ASP A 9 5.38 11.85 -39.91
N GLY A 10 6.61 11.57 -40.27
CA GLY A 10 6.90 10.51 -41.22
C GLY A 10 8.11 9.63 -40.94
N MET A 11 8.64 9.51 -39.69
CA MET A 11 9.82 8.65 -39.53
C MET A 11 10.07 8.03 -38.13
N PHE A 12 9.07 7.91 -37.27
CA PHE A 12 9.23 7.17 -35.99
C PHE A 12 8.09 6.18 -35.71
N ARG A 13 7.46 5.61 -36.77
CA ARG A 13 6.42 4.59 -36.66
C ARG A 13 6.83 3.23 -37.24
N LEU A 14 8.06 2.87 -37.16
CA LEU A 14 8.52 1.51 -37.50
C LEU A 14 9.49 1.06 -36.46
N GLN A 15 9.06 0.32 -35.48
CA GLN A 15 9.80 -0.74 -34.80
C GLN A 15 9.24 -1.13 -33.42
N PHE A 16 7.95 -1.38 -33.26
CA PHE A 16 7.45 -2.23 -32.17
C PHE A 16 6.16 -2.96 -32.59
N ARG A 17 6.17 -3.51 -33.80
CA ARG A 17 5.16 -4.47 -34.26
C ARG A 17 5.79 -5.83 -34.57
N LEU A 18 6.54 -6.38 -33.65
CA LEU A 18 6.95 -7.78 -33.70
C LEU A 18 6.67 -8.36 -32.32
N PHE A 19 5.71 -9.26 -32.30
CA PHE A 19 5.06 -10.00 -31.22
C PHE A 19 3.86 -9.27 -30.59
N PRO A 20 2.63 -9.80 -30.79
CA PRO A 20 1.54 -9.51 -29.86
C PRO A 20 2.04 -9.98 -28.50
N PRO A 21 1.86 -9.18 -27.42
CA PRO A 21 2.35 -9.58 -26.11
C PRO A 21 1.65 -10.92 -25.81
N CYS A 22 2.43 -11.98 -25.63
CA CYS A 22 1.97 -13.25 -25.07
C CYS A 22 1.54 -13.02 -23.61
N VAL A 23 0.52 -12.17 -23.42
CA VAL A 23 -0.09 -11.88 -22.11
C VAL A 23 -0.38 -13.18 -21.34
N PRO A 24 -0.87 -14.26 -22.00
CA PRO A 24 -1.06 -15.55 -21.35
C PRO A 24 0.25 -16.15 -20.83
N ILE A 25 1.29 -16.20 -21.65
CA ILE A 25 2.59 -16.82 -21.27
C ILE A 25 3.24 -16.00 -20.17
N MET A 26 3.31 -14.68 -20.29
CA MET A 26 3.89 -13.80 -19.26
C MET A 26 3.12 -13.92 -17.94
N HIS A 27 1.78 -14.01 -17.96
CA HIS A 27 0.98 -14.24 -16.77
C HIS A 27 1.30 -15.59 -16.13
N ILE A 28 1.40 -16.68 -16.92
CA ILE A 28 1.72 -18.01 -16.40
C ILE A 28 3.11 -18.00 -15.76
N LEU A 29 4.11 -17.45 -16.44
CA LEU A 29 5.48 -17.39 -15.94
C LEU A 29 5.57 -16.57 -14.64
N LEU A 30 4.93 -15.40 -14.59
CA LEU A 30 4.89 -14.55 -13.39
C LEU A 30 4.17 -15.26 -12.24
N THR A 31 3.05 -15.92 -12.52
CA THR A 31 2.31 -16.69 -11.52
C THR A 31 3.15 -17.85 -10.99
N ALA A 32 3.81 -18.60 -11.87
CA ALA A 32 4.68 -19.71 -11.49
C ALA A 32 5.86 -19.20 -10.62
N LEU A 33 6.49 -18.09 -11.02
CA LEU A 33 7.59 -17.48 -10.28
C LEU A 33 7.15 -17.03 -8.86
N LEU A 34 6.05 -16.29 -8.75
CA LEU A 34 5.53 -15.85 -7.46
C LEU A 34 5.09 -17.03 -6.60
N LYS A 35 4.46 -18.05 -7.21
CA LYS A 35 4.09 -19.26 -6.50
C LYS A 35 5.33 -20.00 -5.98
N SER A 36 6.40 -20.09 -6.75
CA SER A 36 7.67 -20.66 -6.31
C SER A 36 8.26 -19.88 -5.13
N PHE A 37 8.25 -18.56 -5.17
CA PHE A 37 8.69 -17.73 -4.04
C PHE A 37 7.84 -17.94 -2.79
N SER A 38 6.54 -18.19 -2.93
CA SER A 38 5.66 -18.45 -1.79
C SER A 38 5.97 -19.76 -1.04
N LEU A 39 6.71 -20.67 -1.67
CA LEU A 39 7.15 -21.93 -1.07
C LEU A 39 8.47 -21.81 -0.31
N LEU A 40 9.22 -20.72 -0.54
CA LEU A 40 10.51 -20.52 0.12
C LEU A 40 10.33 -20.20 1.62
N PRO A 41 11.26 -20.65 2.48
CA PRO A 41 11.31 -20.24 3.88
C PRO A 41 11.47 -18.71 3.98
N LEU A 42 10.76 -18.07 4.90
CA LEU A 42 10.77 -16.62 5.08
C LEU A 42 12.20 -16.04 5.27
N PRO A 43 13.10 -16.67 6.08
CA PRO A 43 14.47 -16.17 6.20
C PRO A 43 15.23 -16.13 4.89
N PHE A 44 15.03 -17.11 4.02
CA PHE A 44 15.65 -17.14 2.69
C PHE A 44 15.09 -16.03 1.79
N LEU A 45 13.77 -15.87 1.78
CA LEU A 45 13.10 -14.82 1.01
C LEU A 45 13.58 -13.42 1.45
N HIS A 46 13.75 -13.20 2.76
CA HIS A 46 14.25 -11.95 3.30
C HIS A 46 15.74 -11.72 2.95
N LYS A 47 16.59 -12.75 2.99
CA LYS A 47 17.99 -12.64 2.53
C LYS A 47 18.08 -12.26 1.05
N LEU A 48 17.22 -12.84 0.22
CA LEU A 48 17.11 -12.47 -1.19
C LEU A 48 16.65 -11.00 -1.33
N GLY A 49 15.68 -10.55 -0.52
CA GLY A 49 15.23 -9.16 -0.47
C GLY A 49 16.35 -8.19 -0.08
N VAL A 50 17.18 -8.56 0.91
CA VAL A 50 18.36 -7.78 1.30
C VAL A 50 19.35 -7.68 0.14
N PHE A 51 19.67 -8.78 -0.52
CA PHE A 51 20.57 -8.80 -1.67
C PHE A 51 20.06 -7.90 -2.81
N LEU A 52 18.80 -8.07 -3.21
CA LEU A 52 18.18 -7.26 -4.28
C LEU A 52 18.10 -5.79 -3.91
N GLY A 53 17.75 -5.48 -2.66
CA GLY A 53 17.69 -4.11 -2.15
C GLY A 53 19.07 -3.44 -2.13
N HIS A 54 20.11 -4.14 -1.72
CA HIS A 54 21.48 -3.63 -1.77
C HIS A 54 21.96 -3.41 -3.21
N LEU A 55 21.64 -4.31 -4.12
CA LEU A 55 21.93 -4.12 -5.55
C LEU A 55 21.21 -2.87 -6.08
N ALA A 56 19.93 -2.72 -5.76
CA ALA A 56 19.15 -1.55 -6.15
C ALA A 56 19.70 -0.23 -5.57
N PHE A 57 20.21 -0.23 -4.33
CA PHE A 57 20.88 0.93 -3.74
C PHE A 57 22.03 1.47 -4.59
N TYR A 58 22.82 0.58 -5.20
CA TYR A 58 23.93 1.01 -6.07
C TYR A 58 23.45 1.43 -7.46
N LEU A 59 22.43 0.76 -8.01
CA LEU A 59 21.98 0.96 -9.38
C LEU A 59 20.95 2.10 -9.54
N ARG A 60 20.15 2.39 -8.51
CA ARG A 60 19.01 3.32 -8.59
C ARG A 60 19.31 4.64 -7.87
N LYS A 61 20.15 5.47 -8.50
CA LYS A 61 20.59 6.76 -7.93
C LYS A 61 19.41 7.67 -7.58
N GLU A 62 18.45 7.83 -8.48
CA GLU A 62 17.28 8.73 -8.27
C GLU A 62 16.43 8.31 -7.07
N ASP A 63 16.17 7.00 -6.90
CA ASP A 63 15.43 6.51 -5.76
C ASP A 63 16.21 6.71 -4.45
N ARG A 64 17.54 6.53 -4.49
CA ARG A 64 18.40 6.80 -3.32
C ARG A 64 18.35 8.26 -2.91
N GLU A 65 18.46 9.19 -3.84
CA GLU A 65 18.37 10.63 -3.57
C GLU A 65 16.99 11.01 -3.01
N ARG A 66 15.93 10.40 -3.54
CA ARG A 66 14.56 10.61 -3.05
C ARG A 66 14.37 10.07 -1.64
N ILE A 67 14.87 8.88 -1.33
CA ILE A 67 14.84 8.33 0.04
C ILE A 67 15.55 9.28 0.99
N ILE A 68 16.76 9.74 0.64
CA ILE A 68 17.55 10.69 1.46
C ILE A 68 16.76 11.96 1.71
N ALA A 69 16.17 12.55 0.67
CA ALA A 69 15.40 13.80 0.80
C ALA A 69 14.16 13.61 1.68
N ASN A 70 13.41 12.52 1.49
CA ASN A 70 12.21 12.24 2.27
C ASN A 70 12.52 11.92 3.74
N MET A 71 13.61 11.18 4.01
CA MET A 71 14.05 10.91 5.38
C MET A 71 14.49 12.18 6.10
N ARG A 72 15.26 13.06 5.44
CA ARG A 72 15.63 14.38 6.01
C ARG A 72 14.39 15.22 6.32
N GLN A 73 13.41 15.23 5.40
CA GLN A 73 12.15 15.94 5.63
C GLN A 73 11.40 15.39 6.85
N ALA A 74 11.47 14.09 7.10
CA ALA A 74 10.88 13.44 8.27
C ALA A 74 11.70 13.64 9.57
N GLY A 75 12.81 14.42 9.54
CA GLY A 75 13.70 14.63 10.67
C GLY A 75 14.56 13.41 11.02
N MET A 76 14.77 12.50 10.07
CA MET A 76 15.55 11.28 10.28
C MET A 76 16.94 11.40 9.66
N ASN A 77 17.91 10.69 10.23
CA ASN A 77 19.28 10.65 9.68
C ASN A 77 19.38 9.65 8.52
N PRO A 78 19.58 10.10 7.27
CA PRO A 78 19.71 9.21 6.11
C PRO A 78 21.17 8.76 5.90
N ASP A 79 21.82 8.21 6.91
CA ASP A 79 23.14 7.62 6.71
C ASP A 79 23.09 6.44 5.71
N PRO A 80 24.22 6.09 5.07
CA PRO A 80 24.22 5.06 4.02
C PRO A 80 23.71 3.68 4.48
N LYS A 81 23.90 3.31 5.75
CA LYS A 81 23.40 2.05 6.33
C LYS A 81 21.87 2.06 6.40
N THR A 82 21.32 3.14 6.92
CA THR A 82 19.86 3.32 7.03
C THR A 82 19.20 3.37 5.65
N VAL A 83 19.77 4.10 4.68
CA VAL A 83 19.23 4.14 3.32
C VAL A 83 19.28 2.75 2.64
N LYS A 84 20.37 1.99 2.82
CA LYS A 84 20.44 0.59 2.35
C LYS A 84 19.37 -0.29 2.99
N ALA A 85 19.11 -0.10 4.29
CA ALA A 85 18.05 -0.84 4.98
C ALA A 85 16.67 -0.53 4.37
N VAL A 86 16.36 0.73 4.04
CA VAL A 86 15.11 1.11 3.35
C VAL A 86 14.98 0.39 2.00
N PHE A 87 16.05 0.31 1.21
CA PHE A 87 16.03 -0.45 -0.04
C PHE A 87 15.79 -1.95 0.19
N ALA A 88 16.44 -2.53 1.20
CA ALA A 88 16.27 -3.93 1.55
C ALA A 88 14.84 -4.24 1.99
N GLU A 89 14.27 -3.40 2.86
CA GLU A 89 12.90 -3.55 3.35
C GLU A 89 11.86 -3.37 2.23
N THR A 90 12.08 -2.44 1.31
CA THR A 90 11.23 -2.27 0.12
C THR A 90 11.29 -3.50 -0.80
N ALA A 91 12.46 -4.07 -1.02
CA ALA A 91 12.60 -5.29 -1.82
C ALA A 91 11.94 -6.50 -1.15
N LYS A 92 12.05 -6.64 0.18
CA LYS A 92 11.31 -7.66 0.94
C LYS A 92 9.81 -7.53 0.75
N SER A 93 9.23 -6.31 0.83
CA SER A 93 7.79 -6.08 0.58
C SER A 93 7.36 -6.61 -0.79
N GLY A 94 8.15 -6.37 -1.84
CA GLY A 94 7.85 -6.89 -3.17
C GLY A 94 7.84 -8.42 -3.24
N LEU A 95 8.77 -9.09 -2.55
CA LEU A 95 8.84 -10.56 -2.51
C LEU A 95 7.72 -11.16 -1.65
N GLU A 96 7.31 -10.48 -0.58
CA GLU A 96 6.25 -10.91 0.33
C GLU A 96 4.86 -10.91 -0.31
N LEU A 97 4.65 -10.19 -1.43
CA LEU A 97 3.44 -10.32 -2.24
C LEU A 97 3.17 -11.77 -2.65
N ALA A 98 4.25 -12.56 -2.89
CA ALA A 98 4.11 -13.98 -3.16
C ALA A 98 3.46 -14.74 -2.00
N LEU A 99 3.83 -14.41 -0.77
CA LEU A 99 3.24 -15.02 0.43
C LEU A 99 1.78 -14.59 0.57
N ALA A 100 1.49 -13.30 0.47
CA ALA A 100 0.13 -12.76 0.59
C ALA A 100 -0.83 -13.36 -0.44
N PHE A 101 -0.35 -13.64 -1.67
CA PHE A 101 -1.19 -14.10 -2.76
C PHE A 101 -1.32 -15.63 -2.86
N PHE A 102 -0.31 -16.39 -2.40
CA PHE A 102 -0.27 -17.83 -2.66
C PHE A 102 -0.24 -18.72 -1.44
N LYS A 103 0.20 -18.22 -0.25
CA LYS A 103 0.13 -19.04 0.97
C LYS A 103 -1.31 -19.30 1.42
N LYS A 104 -1.52 -20.45 2.05
CA LYS A 104 -2.81 -20.79 2.68
C LYS A 104 -3.05 -19.89 3.90
N PRO A 105 -4.31 -19.69 4.31
CA PRO A 105 -4.64 -18.92 5.50
C PRO A 105 -3.89 -19.37 6.76
N GLU A 106 -3.82 -20.68 6.98
CA GLU A 106 -3.17 -21.30 8.15
C GLU A 106 -1.67 -20.99 8.17
N ASP A 107 -1.01 -21.06 7.01
CA ASP A 107 0.42 -20.74 6.86
C ASP A 107 0.68 -19.24 7.11
N ILE A 108 -0.22 -18.35 6.68
CA ILE A 108 -0.09 -16.91 6.94
C ILE A 108 -0.20 -16.65 8.44
N GLU A 109 -1.12 -17.30 9.13
CA GLU A 109 -1.32 -17.15 10.57
C GLU A 109 -0.04 -17.49 11.35
N THR A 110 0.67 -18.55 10.98
CA THR A 110 1.93 -18.96 11.61
C THR A 110 3.08 -17.95 11.43
N LEU A 111 3.00 -17.09 10.42
CA LEU A 111 3.99 -16.04 10.19
C LEU A 111 3.88 -14.88 11.19
N PHE A 112 2.70 -14.64 11.76
CA PHE A 112 2.50 -13.59 12.76
C PHE A 112 2.83 -14.12 14.16
N LYS A 113 3.87 -13.54 14.77
CA LYS A 113 4.37 -13.94 16.10
C LYS A 113 3.69 -13.19 17.23
N SER A 114 3.16 -12.02 16.94
CA SER A 114 2.37 -11.24 17.90
C SER A 114 1.31 -10.41 17.17
N VAL A 115 0.20 -10.20 17.85
CA VAL A 115 -0.90 -9.33 17.41
C VAL A 115 -1.27 -8.46 18.59
N GLN A 116 -1.14 -7.16 18.44
CA GLN A 116 -1.47 -6.16 19.44
C GLN A 116 -2.63 -5.29 18.94
N GLY A 117 -3.60 -4.99 19.81
CA GLY A 117 -4.73 -4.13 19.48
C GLY A 117 -5.87 -4.85 18.75
N TRP A 118 -5.91 -6.21 18.75
CA TRP A 118 -7.05 -6.94 18.18
C TRP A 118 -8.35 -6.68 18.97
N GLU A 119 -8.23 -6.32 20.23
CA GLU A 119 -9.35 -5.91 21.10
C GLU A 119 -10.16 -4.76 20.50
N TYR A 120 -9.53 -3.81 19.81
CA TYR A 120 -10.24 -2.71 19.12
C TYR A 120 -11.06 -3.22 17.92
N VAL A 121 -10.58 -4.25 17.23
CA VAL A 121 -11.36 -4.91 16.17
C VAL A 121 -12.56 -5.62 16.77
N GLN A 122 -12.35 -6.37 17.87
CA GLN A 122 -13.43 -7.09 18.54
C GLN A 122 -14.50 -6.14 19.08
N GLU A 123 -14.09 -5.02 19.68
CA GLU A 123 -15.02 -4.00 20.17
C GLU A 123 -15.91 -3.43 19.06
N ALA A 124 -15.35 -3.16 17.87
CA ALA A 124 -16.12 -2.70 16.72
C ALA A 124 -17.07 -3.79 16.18
N LEU A 125 -16.62 -5.06 16.18
CA LEU A 125 -17.46 -6.20 15.80
C LEU A 125 -18.66 -6.37 16.74
N ASP A 126 -18.45 -6.24 18.04
CA ASP A 126 -19.50 -6.37 19.06
C ASP A 126 -20.53 -5.25 18.97
N LYS A 127 -20.09 -4.07 18.53
CA LYS A 127 -20.97 -2.91 18.24
C LYS A 127 -21.62 -2.96 16.86
N HIS A 128 -21.32 -3.95 16.02
CA HIS A 128 -21.77 -4.06 14.63
C HIS A 128 -21.38 -2.83 13.78
N GLU A 129 -20.25 -2.20 14.06
CA GLU A 129 -19.74 -1.07 13.31
C GLU A 129 -18.98 -1.51 12.05
N GLY A 130 -19.03 -0.68 11.01
CA GLY A 130 -18.15 -0.85 9.85
C GLY A 130 -16.69 -0.62 10.22
N LEU A 131 -15.76 -1.41 9.68
CA LEU A 131 -14.35 -1.33 10.00
C LEU A 131 -13.57 -0.65 8.87
N LEU A 132 -13.06 0.55 9.13
CA LEU A 132 -12.13 1.24 8.25
C LEU A 132 -10.70 1.00 8.73
N PHE A 133 -9.99 0.11 8.06
CA PHE A 133 -8.56 -0.09 8.30
C PHE A 133 -7.73 0.90 7.49
N ILE A 134 -6.80 1.57 8.17
CA ILE A 134 -5.82 2.48 7.57
C ILE A 134 -4.42 1.88 7.78
N THR A 135 -3.64 1.82 6.73
CA THR A 135 -2.24 1.41 6.82
C THR A 135 -1.38 2.24 5.87
N PRO A 136 -0.32 2.89 6.35
CA PRO A 136 0.71 3.42 5.47
C PRO A 136 1.43 2.28 4.74
N HIS A 137 2.19 2.60 3.68
CA HIS A 137 3.07 1.62 3.02
C HIS A 137 4.28 1.27 3.92
N ILE A 138 4.02 0.64 5.06
CA ILE A 138 5.01 0.23 6.08
C ILE A 138 5.01 -1.28 6.22
N GLY A 139 6.20 -1.85 6.28
CA GLY A 139 6.38 -3.27 6.54
C GLY A 139 5.69 -4.15 5.50
N SER A 140 5.05 -5.20 5.95
CA SER A 140 4.32 -6.15 5.12
C SER A 140 2.81 -5.87 5.11
N TYR A 141 2.42 -4.67 4.69
CA TYR A 141 1.01 -4.23 4.74
C TYR A 141 0.05 -5.15 3.96
N ASP A 142 0.47 -5.74 2.84
CA ASP A 142 -0.35 -6.70 2.09
C ASP A 142 -0.58 -8.01 2.90
N LEU A 143 0.45 -8.53 3.60
CA LEU A 143 0.28 -9.67 4.50
C LEU A 143 -0.56 -9.32 5.72
N GLY A 144 -0.36 -8.13 6.31
CA GLY A 144 -1.18 -7.64 7.42
C GLY A 144 -2.65 -7.53 7.04
N GLY A 145 -2.94 -6.92 5.88
CA GLY A 145 -4.30 -6.85 5.34
C GLY A 145 -4.89 -8.24 5.06
N ARG A 146 -4.07 -9.17 4.58
CA ARG A 146 -4.48 -10.56 4.35
C ARG A 146 -4.80 -11.28 5.67
N TYR A 147 -3.95 -11.14 6.68
CA TYR A 147 -4.16 -11.68 8.02
C TYR A 147 -5.47 -11.17 8.64
N ILE A 148 -5.72 -9.85 8.58
CA ILE A 148 -6.96 -9.24 9.07
C ILE A 148 -8.16 -9.79 8.30
N SER A 149 -8.12 -9.77 6.95
CA SER A 149 -9.23 -10.19 6.09
C SER A 149 -9.68 -11.62 6.36
N GLN A 150 -8.76 -12.55 6.66
CA GLN A 150 -9.14 -13.94 6.90
C GLN A 150 -9.77 -14.18 8.27
N ARG A 151 -9.49 -13.32 9.26
CA ARG A 151 -10.04 -13.40 10.62
C ARG A 151 -11.40 -12.71 10.78
N LEU A 152 -11.74 -11.79 9.88
CA LEU A 152 -13.05 -11.14 9.90
C LEU A 152 -14.17 -12.10 9.51
N PRO A 153 -15.39 -11.99 10.10
CA PRO A 153 -16.53 -12.83 9.74
C PRO A 153 -17.12 -12.48 8.37
N PHE A 154 -16.80 -11.31 7.82
CA PHE A 154 -17.32 -10.74 6.57
C PHE A 154 -16.19 -10.34 5.61
N PRO A 155 -16.52 -9.93 4.37
CA PRO A 155 -15.51 -9.50 3.41
C PRO A 155 -14.78 -8.21 3.78
N LEU A 156 -13.49 -8.12 3.40
CA LEU A 156 -12.73 -6.88 3.36
C LEU A 156 -12.63 -6.40 1.92
N THR A 157 -13.14 -5.20 1.66
CA THR A 157 -13.15 -4.59 0.34
C THR A 157 -12.01 -3.58 0.22
N ALA A 158 -11.09 -3.77 -0.72
CA ALA A 158 -9.99 -2.83 -0.99
C ALA A 158 -10.21 -2.08 -2.31
N MET A 159 -9.87 -0.80 -2.36
CA MET A 159 -9.79 -0.10 -3.63
C MET A 159 -8.66 -0.70 -4.47
N TYR A 160 -8.95 -0.93 -5.74
CA TYR A 160 -7.99 -1.53 -6.65
C TYR A 160 -7.89 -0.73 -7.95
N LYS A 161 -6.66 -0.29 -8.25
CA LYS A 161 -6.28 0.30 -9.52
C LYS A 161 -5.51 -0.73 -10.34
N PRO A 162 -6.03 -1.17 -11.50
CA PRO A 162 -5.33 -2.10 -12.35
C PRO A 162 -3.97 -1.55 -12.79
N PRO A 163 -2.87 -2.30 -12.68
CA PRO A 163 -1.59 -1.91 -13.24
C PRO A 163 -1.66 -1.90 -14.78
N LYS A 164 -0.80 -1.08 -15.41
CA LYS A 164 -0.75 -0.95 -16.88
C LYS A 164 -0.46 -2.28 -17.60
N ILE A 165 0.29 -3.17 -16.95
CA ILE A 165 0.67 -4.47 -17.51
C ILE A 165 -0.40 -5.49 -17.16
N LYS A 166 -1.21 -5.91 -18.15
CA LYS A 166 -2.32 -6.87 -17.99
C LYS A 166 -1.96 -8.20 -17.32
N ALA A 167 -0.73 -8.67 -17.52
CA ALA A 167 -0.27 -9.91 -16.88
C ALA A 167 -0.12 -9.75 -15.36
N ILE A 168 0.41 -8.61 -14.91
CA ILE A 168 0.53 -8.26 -13.49
C ILE A 168 -0.87 -8.04 -12.90
N ASP A 169 -1.76 -7.35 -13.62
CA ASP A 169 -3.13 -7.10 -13.20
C ASP A 169 -3.87 -8.40 -12.84
N LYS A 170 -3.83 -9.40 -13.71
CA LYS A 170 -4.46 -10.70 -13.48
C LYS A 170 -3.96 -11.37 -12.19
N VAL A 171 -2.65 -11.34 -11.93
CA VAL A 171 -2.07 -11.95 -10.72
C VAL A 171 -2.49 -11.18 -9.46
N MET A 172 -2.40 -9.85 -9.50
CA MET A 172 -2.75 -9.02 -8.35
C MET A 172 -4.24 -9.09 -8.02
N GLN A 173 -5.11 -9.06 -9.03
CA GLN A 173 -6.55 -9.19 -8.83
C GLN A 173 -6.90 -10.55 -8.22
N ALA A 174 -6.38 -11.64 -8.79
CA ALA A 174 -6.59 -12.98 -8.25
C ALA A 174 -6.10 -13.13 -6.80
N GLY A 175 -4.94 -12.52 -6.46
CA GLY A 175 -4.42 -12.51 -5.10
C GLY A 175 -5.32 -11.74 -4.13
N ARG A 176 -5.83 -10.57 -4.53
CA ARG A 176 -6.64 -9.70 -3.67
C ARG A 176 -8.05 -10.23 -3.41
N VAL A 177 -8.69 -10.89 -4.37
CA VAL A 177 -10.04 -11.47 -4.19
C VAL A 177 -10.01 -12.86 -3.55
N ARG A 178 -8.83 -13.37 -3.18
CA ARG A 178 -8.70 -14.67 -2.56
C ARG A 178 -9.32 -14.71 -1.15
N GLY A 179 -10.06 -15.76 -0.85
CA GLY A 179 -10.79 -15.90 0.41
C GLY A 179 -11.95 -14.92 0.51
N LYS A 180 -11.98 -14.09 1.55
CA LYS A 180 -13.02 -13.08 1.78
C LYS A 180 -12.68 -11.69 1.19
N GLY A 181 -11.56 -11.55 0.47
CA GLY A 181 -11.19 -10.28 -0.15
C GLY A 181 -12.12 -9.89 -1.29
N LYS A 182 -12.48 -8.61 -1.37
CA LYS A 182 -13.19 -7.99 -2.48
C LYS A 182 -12.41 -6.80 -3.00
N THR A 183 -12.60 -6.42 -4.26
CA THR A 183 -12.03 -5.21 -4.84
C THR A 183 -13.12 -4.27 -5.32
N ALA A 184 -12.89 -2.96 -5.11
CA ALA A 184 -13.71 -1.90 -5.66
C ALA A 184 -12.85 -1.02 -6.60
N PRO A 185 -13.36 -0.54 -7.74
CA PRO A 185 -12.59 0.29 -8.65
C PRO A 185 -12.27 1.66 -8.03
N THR A 186 -11.15 2.27 -8.45
CA THR A 186 -10.77 3.64 -8.04
C THR A 186 -11.62 4.69 -8.76
N SER A 187 -12.92 4.68 -8.51
CA SER A 187 -13.92 5.55 -9.11
C SER A 187 -15.00 5.91 -8.10
N ILE A 188 -15.85 6.89 -8.43
CA ILE A 188 -17.03 7.24 -7.61
C ILE A 188 -17.89 6.01 -7.31
N GLN A 189 -18.05 5.11 -8.28
CA GLN A 189 -18.77 3.87 -8.10
C GLN A 189 -18.13 2.98 -7.03
N GLY A 190 -16.80 2.84 -7.04
CA GLY A 190 -16.08 2.06 -6.03
C GLY A 190 -16.18 2.69 -4.64
N VAL A 191 -16.12 4.02 -4.53
CA VAL A 191 -16.34 4.72 -3.26
C VAL A 191 -17.75 4.45 -2.71
N LYS A 192 -18.78 4.47 -3.58
CA LYS A 192 -20.16 4.11 -3.18
C LYS A 192 -20.25 2.66 -2.69
N GLN A 193 -19.57 1.72 -3.34
CA GLN A 193 -19.51 0.32 -2.90
C GLN A 193 -18.87 0.18 -1.52
N ILE A 194 -17.77 0.88 -1.26
CA ILE A 194 -17.09 0.90 0.04
C ILE A 194 -17.97 1.48 1.12
N ILE A 195 -18.63 2.62 0.88
CA ILE A 195 -19.55 3.24 1.85
C ILE A 195 -20.71 2.28 2.17
N LYS A 196 -21.23 1.59 1.16
CA LYS A 196 -22.28 0.58 1.36
C LYS A 196 -21.78 -0.57 2.24
N ALA A 197 -20.58 -1.10 1.97
CA ALA A 197 -19.96 -2.16 2.75
C ALA A 197 -19.78 -1.73 4.23
N LEU A 198 -19.22 -0.54 4.47
CA LEU A 198 -19.06 0.01 5.82
C LEU A 198 -20.39 0.17 6.56
N ARG A 199 -21.42 0.69 5.91
CA ARG A 199 -22.77 0.83 6.51
C ARG A 199 -23.45 -0.51 6.81
N SER A 200 -23.00 -1.57 6.15
CA SER A 200 -23.48 -2.94 6.40
C SER A 200 -22.63 -3.68 7.45
N GLY A 201 -21.73 -2.97 8.17
CA GLY A 201 -20.85 -3.58 9.18
C GLY A 201 -19.68 -4.37 8.57
N GLU A 202 -19.41 -4.26 7.25
CA GLU A 202 -18.25 -4.90 6.61
C GLU A 202 -16.98 -4.02 6.74
N ALA A 203 -15.85 -4.52 6.22
CA ALA A 203 -14.55 -3.86 6.32
C ALA A 203 -14.05 -3.27 4.99
N THR A 204 -13.26 -2.22 5.08
CA THR A 204 -12.44 -1.69 4.00
C THR A 204 -11.03 -1.36 4.47
N ILE A 205 -10.09 -1.24 3.52
CA ILE A 205 -8.70 -0.83 3.76
C ILE A 205 -8.32 0.31 2.84
N VAL A 206 -7.66 1.33 3.40
CA VAL A 206 -7.14 2.49 2.68
C VAL A 206 -5.70 2.75 3.06
N LEU A 207 -4.85 3.06 2.07
CA LEU A 207 -3.48 3.49 2.26
C LEU A 207 -3.45 5.01 2.02
N PRO A 208 -3.25 5.84 3.08
CA PRO A 208 -3.50 7.28 3.01
C PRO A 208 -2.32 8.09 2.47
N ASP A 209 -1.16 7.48 2.32
CA ASP A 209 0.13 8.13 2.09
C ASP A 209 0.52 8.32 0.62
N HIS A 210 -0.33 7.94 -0.33
CA HIS A 210 -0.17 8.27 -1.73
C HIS A 210 -0.91 9.56 -2.11
N VAL A 211 -0.30 10.32 -3.03
CA VAL A 211 -0.89 11.53 -3.60
C VAL A 211 -2.05 11.12 -4.52
N PRO A 212 -3.28 11.60 -4.27
CA PRO A 212 -4.40 11.31 -5.15
C PRO A 212 -4.23 12.00 -6.50
N SER A 213 -4.73 11.40 -7.57
CA SER A 213 -4.70 11.95 -8.93
C SER A 213 -6.06 12.58 -9.26
N PRO A 214 -6.17 13.92 -9.37
CA PRO A 214 -7.41 14.58 -9.77
C PRO A 214 -7.90 14.13 -11.15
N GLN A 215 -6.98 13.83 -12.07
CA GLN A 215 -7.30 13.33 -13.42
C GLN A 215 -8.03 11.99 -13.40
N GLU A 216 -7.89 11.24 -12.30
CA GLU A 216 -8.55 9.96 -12.08
C GLU A 216 -9.70 10.06 -11.06
N GLY A 217 -10.15 11.28 -10.75
CA GLY A 217 -11.22 11.54 -9.79
C GLY A 217 -10.78 11.47 -8.32
N GLY A 218 -9.49 11.43 -8.04
CA GLY A 218 -8.95 11.52 -6.70
C GLY A 218 -9.04 12.94 -6.15
N GLU A 219 -9.57 13.13 -4.95
CA GLU A 219 -9.66 14.41 -4.26
C GLU A 219 -8.65 14.49 -3.12
N GLY A 220 -8.02 15.65 -2.97
CA GLY A 220 -7.08 15.93 -1.91
C GLY A 220 -7.07 17.38 -1.48
N VAL A 221 -6.37 17.65 -0.40
CA VAL A 221 -6.14 18.99 0.15
C VAL A 221 -4.65 19.13 0.50
N TRP A 222 -4.16 20.37 0.50
CA TRP A 222 -2.80 20.66 0.95
C TRP A 222 -2.77 20.77 2.47
N VAL A 223 -2.07 19.84 3.12
CA VAL A 223 -1.82 19.81 4.55
C VAL A 223 -0.42 19.32 4.82
N ASP A 224 0.14 19.69 5.97
CA ASP A 224 1.49 19.31 6.33
C ASP A 224 1.65 17.78 6.50
N PHE A 225 2.79 17.30 6.03
CA PHE A 225 3.31 15.98 6.28
C PHE A 225 4.78 16.11 6.64
N PHE A 226 5.12 15.79 7.86
CA PHE A 226 6.42 16.11 8.46
C PHE A 226 6.80 17.60 8.32
N GLY A 227 5.83 18.49 8.60
CA GLY A 227 6.05 19.94 8.57
C GLY A 227 6.27 20.55 7.17
N LYS A 228 5.89 19.83 6.10
CA LYS A 228 5.93 20.33 4.74
C LYS A 228 4.61 20.09 4.03
N PRO A 229 4.04 21.09 3.34
CA PRO A 229 2.82 20.92 2.58
C PRO A 229 2.89 19.74 1.60
N ALA A 230 1.92 18.85 1.70
CA ALA A 230 1.78 17.69 0.82
C ALA A 230 0.30 17.51 0.42
N TYR A 231 0.05 17.23 -0.86
CA TYR A 231 -1.30 16.99 -1.33
C TYR A 231 -1.80 15.64 -0.79
N THR A 232 -2.76 15.68 0.12
CA THR A 232 -3.23 14.54 0.93
C THR A 232 -4.65 14.17 0.54
N MET A 233 -4.91 12.87 0.32
CA MET A 233 -6.23 12.38 -0.03
C MET A 233 -7.26 12.65 1.06
N THR A 234 -8.48 13.03 0.66
CA THR A 234 -9.61 13.22 1.58
C THR A 234 -10.46 11.96 1.75
N LEU A 235 -10.21 10.91 0.97
CA LEU A 235 -11.04 9.70 0.98
C LEU A 235 -11.06 9.01 2.35
N ALA A 236 -9.88 8.86 2.99
CA ALA A 236 -9.80 8.22 4.31
C ALA A 236 -10.67 8.96 5.34
N ALA A 237 -10.56 10.30 5.38
CA ALA A 237 -11.38 11.15 6.25
C ALA A 237 -12.89 11.05 5.92
N LYS A 238 -13.25 11.06 4.64
CA LYS A 238 -14.65 10.89 4.23
C LYS A 238 -15.24 9.56 4.68
N LEU A 239 -14.48 8.48 4.62
CA LEU A 239 -14.95 7.16 5.05
C LEU A 239 -15.03 7.06 6.57
N ALA A 240 -14.08 7.67 7.30
CA ALA A 240 -14.07 7.70 8.76
C ALA A 240 -15.26 8.51 9.35
N ASN A 241 -15.73 9.53 8.63
CA ASN A 241 -16.91 10.32 9.02
C ASN A 241 -18.26 9.63 8.69
N VAL A 242 -18.25 8.42 8.15
CA VAL A 242 -19.50 7.66 7.96
C VAL A 242 -19.99 7.17 9.33
N LYS A 243 -21.25 7.47 9.66
CA LYS A 243 -21.84 7.06 10.94
C LYS A 243 -21.78 5.55 11.14
N GLY A 244 -21.36 5.12 12.32
CA GLY A 244 -21.24 3.70 12.68
C GLY A 244 -20.00 3.03 12.06
N VAL A 245 -18.91 3.79 11.88
CA VAL A 245 -17.63 3.28 11.40
C VAL A 245 -16.55 3.48 12.44
N SER A 246 -15.91 2.40 12.82
CA SER A 246 -14.66 2.42 13.61
C SER A 246 -13.45 2.52 12.68
N THR A 247 -12.58 3.50 12.94
CA THR A 247 -11.35 3.71 12.16
C THR A 247 -10.14 3.22 12.94
N LEU A 248 -9.45 2.22 12.39
CA LEU A 248 -8.30 1.58 13.01
C LEU A 248 -7.08 1.68 12.09
N PHE A 249 -5.98 2.19 12.62
CA PHE A 249 -4.68 2.07 11.97
C PHE A 249 -4.08 0.70 12.22
N PHE A 250 -3.37 0.15 11.24
CA PHE A 250 -2.53 -1.00 11.48
C PHE A 250 -1.18 -0.90 10.77
N CYS A 251 -0.19 -1.57 11.34
CA CYS A 251 1.13 -1.77 10.76
C CYS A 251 1.54 -3.24 10.93
N SER A 252 2.04 -3.85 9.85
CA SER A 252 2.60 -5.20 9.88
C SER A 252 4.12 -5.10 9.87
N GLU A 253 4.70 -5.00 11.08
CA GLU A 253 6.13 -4.93 11.31
C GLU A 253 6.81 -6.22 10.86
N ARG A 254 7.90 -6.09 10.12
CA ARG A 254 8.79 -7.18 9.75
C ARG A 254 9.79 -7.42 10.88
N LEU A 255 9.75 -8.60 11.48
CA LEU A 255 10.70 -8.97 12.53
C LEU A 255 12.08 -9.29 11.93
N PRO A 256 13.16 -9.08 12.69
CA PRO A 256 14.52 -9.35 12.24
C PRO A 256 14.69 -10.80 11.74
N ASP A 257 15.68 -11.01 10.88
CA ASP A 257 16.19 -12.33 10.44
C ASP A 257 15.14 -13.30 9.90
N GLY A 258 14.00 -12.78 9.42
CA GLY A 258 12.94 -13.62 8.89
C GLY A 258 12.16 -14.39 9.96
N GLN A 259 12.15 -13.91 11.19
CA GLN A 259 11.40 -14.53 12.29
C GLN A 259 9.87 -14.45 12.11
N GLY A 260 9.40 -13.60 11.21
CA GLY A 260 7.97 -13.41 10.94
C GLY A 260 7.56 -11.96 11.04
N PHE A 261 6.32 -11.74 11.47
CA PHE A 261 5.71 -10.42 11.54
C PHE A 261 5.06 -10.17 12.90
N ALA A 262 4.97 -8.91 13.29
CA ALA A 262 4.13 -8.42 14.37
C ALA A 262 3.05 -7.51 13.80
N LEU A 263 1.79 -7.78 14.12
CA LEU A 263 0.68 -6.92 13.74
C LEU A 263 0.37 -5.96 14.89
N HIS A 264 0.41 -4.68 14.61
CA HIS A 264 0.04 -3.62 15.53
C HIS A 264 -1.22 -2.94 15.02
N ILE A 265 -2.24 -2.85 15.87
CA ILE A 265 -3.50 -2.16 15.56
C ILE A 265 -3.72 -1.10 16.63
N SER A 266 -4.17 0.08 16.22
CA SER A 266 -4.56 1.15 17.15
C SER A 266 -5.76 1.91 16.61
N PRO A 267 -6.61 2.50 17.48
CA PRO A 267 -7.62 3.43 17.04
C PRO A 267 -6.97 4.69 16.44
N LEU A 268 -7.72 5.39 15.58
CA LEU A 268 -7.34 6.72 15.09
C LEU A 268 -7.17 7.66 16.30
N GLN A 269 -6.05 8.36 16.35
CA GLN A 269 -5.78 9.36 17.37
C GLN A 269 -6.15 10.75 16.84
N GLY A 270 -6.91 11.53 17.62
CA GLY A 270 -7.42 12.84 17.25
C GLY A 270 -8.89 12.82 16.86
N GLU A 271 -9.53 13.98 16.98
CA GLU A 271 -10.96 14.13 16.66
C GLU A 271 -11.14 14.52 15.19
N LEU A 272 -12.15 13.94 14.56
CA LEU A 272 -12.58 14.32 13.23
C LEU A 272 -13.73 15.32 13.34
N THR A 273 -13.65 16.42 12.59
CA THR A 273 -14.61 17.53 12.62
C THR A 273 -15.52 17.56 11.40
N GLY A 274 -15.23 16.76 10.37
CA GLY A 274 -15.86 16.83 9.05
C GLY A 274 -15.21 17.89 8.15
N ASP A 275 -14.33 18.75 8.66
CA ASP A 275 -13.51 19.63 7.81
C ASP A 275 -12.42 18.84 7.09
N LYS A 276 -12.37 18.96 5.77
CA LYS A 276 -11.47 18.14 4.93
C LYS A 276 -10.00 18.37 5.24
N THR A 277 -9.62 19.59 5.56
CA THR A 277 -8.24 19.99 5.80
C THR A 277 -7.78 19.52 7.18
N HIS A 278 -8.62 19.78 8.19
CA HIS A 278 -8.37 19.31 9.56
C HIS A 278 -8.27 17.76 9.59
N ASP A 279 -9.27 17.09 9.06
CA ASP A 279 -9.33 15.63 9.11
C ASP A 279 -8.16 14.98 8.33
N ALA A 280 -7.77 15.53 7.18
CA ALA A 280 -6.58 15.07 6.45
C ALA A 280 -5.29 15.26 7.26
N ALA A 281 -5.18 16.34 8.04
CA ALA A 281 -4.04 16.57 8.93
C ALA A 281 -4.01 15.52 10.06
N VAL A 282 -5.16 15.16 10.63
CA VAL A 282 -5.26 14.08 11.64
C VAL A 282 -4.74 12.76 11.06
N PHE A 283 -5.12 12.40 9.81
CA PHE A 283 -4.60 11.19 9.16
C PHE A 283 -3.10 11.27 8.89
N ASN A 284 -2.56 12.43 8.51
CA ASN A 284 -1.13 12.61 8.34
C ASN A 284 -0.38 12.43 9.67
N CYS A 285 -0.84 13.01 10.76
CA CYS A 285 -0.23 12.85 12.09
C CYS A 285 -0.15 11.39 12.54
N ASN A 286 -1.23 10.62 12.35
CA ASN A 286 -1.23 9.19 12.65
C ASN A 286 -0.28 8.41 11.73
N THR A 287 -0.20 8.77 10.45
CA THR A 287 0.74 8.18 9.50
C THR A 287 2.18 8.46 9.89
N GLU A 288 2.50 9.69 10.26
CA GLU A 288 3.83 10.10 10.75
C GLU A 288 4.24 9.34 12.00
N TYR A 289 3.31 9.14 12.95
CA TYR A 289 3.55 8.36 14.16
C TYR A 289 4.07 6.96 13.82
N TRP A 290 3.40 6.25 12.90
CA TRP A 290 3.80 4.92 12.49
C TRP A 290 5.11 4.89 11.71
N ILE A 291 5.37 5.91 10.85
CA ILE A 291 6.64 6.04 10.13
C ILE A 291 7.80 6.25 11.09
N ARG A 292 7.64 7.10 12.15
CA ARG A 292 8.66 7.30 13.18
C ARG A 292 8.97 6.03 13.96
N ARG A 293 7.96 5.17 14.15
CA ARG A 293 8.13 3.90 14.87
C ARG A 293 8.87 2.84 14.04
N PHE A 294 8.67 2.82 12.72
CA PHE A 294 9.28 1.82 11.82
C PHE A 294 9.96 2.49 10.61
N PRO A 295 10.94 3.36 10.83
CA PRO A 295 11.45 4.26 9.79
C PRO A 295 12.08 3.53 8.61
N THR A 296 12.79 2.42 8.82
CA THR A 296 13.41 1.68 7.72
C THR A 296 12.42 0.88 6.88
N GLN A 297 11.24 0.59 7.41
CA GLN A 297 10.22 -0.22 6.75
C GLN A 297 9.19 0.59 5.96
N TYR A 298 9.28 1.93 5.97
CA TYR A 298 8.41 2.80 5.19
C TYR A 298 8.90 3.01 3.76
N LEU A 299 7.97 3.16 2.83
CA LEU A 299 8.23 3.34 1.40
C LEU A 299 8.74 4.75 1.07
N PHE A 300 9.91 5.15 1.60
CA PHE A 300 10.49 6.47 1.37
C PHE A 300 10.88 6.75 -0.09
N MET A 301 10.92 5.74 -0.96
CA MET A 301 11.18 5.98 -2.38
C MET A 301 9.98 6.58 -3.14
N TYR A 302 8.78 6.59 -2.56
CA TYR A 302 7.63 7.26 -3.15
C TYR A 302 7.77 8.78 -3.05
N ASN A 303 7.47 9.51 -4.13
CA ASN A 303 7.48 10.97 -4.13
C ASN A 303 6.19 11.52 -3.49
N ARG A 304 6.20 11.62 -2.15
CA ARG A 304 5.03 12.07 -1.36
C ARG A 304 4.71 13.55 -1.55
N TYR A 305 5.70 14.35 -1.93
CA TYR A 305 5.60 15.82 -2.11
C TYR A 305 5.47 16.25 -3.57
N LYS A 306 5.14 15.32 -4.48
CA LYS A 306 4.86 15.68 -5.86
C LYS A 306 3.55 16.46 -5.96
N ALA A 307 3.43 17.33 -6.97
CA ALA A 307 2.16 17.92 -7.36
C ALA A 307 1.16 16.83 -7.80
N PRO A 308 -0.15 17.06 -7.60
CA PRO A 308 -1.20 16.14 -8.01
C PRO A 308 -1.35 16.01 -9.53
#